data_34d8fc440453cb8ef072feee18897ebd
#
_entry.id   34d8fc440453cb8ef072feee18897ebd
#
_cell.length_a   1.000
_cell.length_b   1.000
_cell.length_c   1.000
_cell.angle_alpha   90.00
_cell.angle_beta   90.00
_cell.angle_gamma   90.00
#
_symmetry.space_group_name_H-M   'P 1'
#
loop_
_entity.id
_entity.type
_entity.pdbx_description
1 polymer ?
#
loop_
_entity_poly.entity_id
_entity_poly.type
_entity_poly.pdbx_seq_one_letter_code
_entity_poly.pdbx_strand_id
1 'polypeptide(L)'
;MRKGNGMMKKPISVFLAVMMILAIGAPASAEMTHQNPVYELYSADGVYTDSVGNEGNYSYHVPQIFADSAAAGEVNAEIAANFGERVETQFHNMEGGHSIWCPNTEWHSYWDGSQLFLLIKADVDGDCDEYGAYGYDFETDSRVTNAMILEQRGISEEAYLENLREAARSMFEKGISGIPSDVLETSDYAELREKTLAWQTMEEPMFVDQFGEIETIALIGAMAGAGRYYHLLTPFVHQINIVGDSDLVASCPETAHAGDTVTVSLYDATDGDLEISVEGVDGTRVDWLEYQFVMPAQDVDVKVEFIGNGLA
;
A
#
# COMPACT_ATOMS: atom_id res chain seq x y z
N MET A 1 -45.56 -41.27 -26.27
CA MET A 1 -44.13 -41.20 -26.66
C MET A 1 -43.64 -39.80 -26.49
N ARG A 2 -42.98 -39.47 -25.38
CA ARG A 2 -42.29 -38.18 -25.14
C ARG A 2 -40.81 -38.47 -25.12
N LYS A 3 -40.07 -37.90 -26.09
CA LYS A 3 -38.62 -37.96 -26.18
C LYS A 3 -38.02 -37.03 -25.11
N GLY A 4 -37.27 -37.59 -24.16
CA GLY A 4 -36.48 -36.83 -23.21
C GLY A 4 -35.22 -36.27 -23.90
N ASN A 5 -35.07 -34.97 -23.86
CA ASN A 5 -33.81 -34.32 -24.22
C ASN A 5 -32.84 -34.48 -23.04
N GLY A 6 -31.85 -35.33 -23.23
CA GLY A 6 -30.70 -35.44 -22.33
C GLY A 6 -29.80 -34.22 -22.53
N MET A 7 -29.79 -33.33 -21.55
CA MET A 7 -28.82 -32.26 -21.48
C MET A 7 -27.47 -32.88 -21.11
N MET A 8 -26.56 -32.95 -22.07
CA MET A 8 -25.16 -33.34 -21.84
C MET A 8 -24.49 -32.25 -20.96
N LYS A 9 -24.26 -32.61 -19.70
CA LYS A 9 -23.37 -31.81 -18.84
C LYS A 9 -21.96 -31.88 -19.45
N LYS A 10 -21.46 -30.76 -19.92
CA LYS A 10 -20.04 -30.60 -20.26
C LYS A 10 -19.22 -30.63 -18.98
N PRO A 11 -18.19 -31.48 -18.87
CA PRO A 11 -17.30 -31.43 -17.72
C PRO A 11 -16.53 -30.11 -17.75
N ILE A 12 -16.60 -29.37 -16.66
CA ILE A 12 -15.75 -28.20 -16.42
C ILE A 12 -14.34 -28.75 -16.21
N SER A 13 -13.47 -28.55 -17.19
CA SER A 13 -12.04 -28.87 -17.05
C SER A 13 -11.37 -27.74 -16.29
N VAL A 14 -11.34 -27.85 -14.97
CA VAL A 14 -10.45 -27.01 -14.15
C VAL A 14 -9.05 -27.58 -14.32
N PHE A 15 -8.23 -26.91 -15.13
CA PHE A 15 -6.80 -27.19 -15.19
C PHE A 15 -6.15 -26.57 -13.95
N LEU A 16 -6.07 -27.35 -12.89
CA LEU A 16 -5.28 -27.06 -11.71
C LEU A 16 -3.80 -27.28 -12.10
N ALA A 17 -3.10 -26.22 -12.54
CA ALA A 17 -1.66 -26.27 -12.70
C ALA A 17 -0.98 -26.02 -11.35
N VAL A 18 -1.02 -27.01 -10.48
CA VAL A 18 -0.16 -27.04 -9.29
C VAL A 18 1.25 -27.38 -9.77
N MET A 19 2.09 -26.37 -9.95
CA MET A 19 3.53 -26.61 -10.14
C MET A 19 4.17 -26.89 -8.78
N MET A 20 4.20 -28.16 -8.38
CA MET A 20 5.15 -28.64 -7.36
C MET A 20 6.53 -28.61 -7.98
N ILE A 21 7.34 -27.60 -7.68
CA ILE A 21 8.78 -27.64 -7.98
C ILE A 21 9.45 -28.40 -6.84
N LEU A 22 9.81 -29.65 -7.14
CA LEU A 22 10.70 -30.46 -6.30
C LEU A 22 12.06 -29.75 -6.21
N ALA A 23 12.46 -29.38 -4.99
CA ALA A 23 13.78 -28.87 -4.69
C ALA A 23 14.84 -29.95 -5.03
N ILE A 24 15.57 -29.74 -6.12
CA ILE A 24 16.82 -30.44 -6.41
C ILE A 24 17.92 -29.53 -5.86
N GLY A 25 18.63 -30.02 -4.83
CA GLY A 25 19.73 -29.31 -4.21
C GLY A 25 20.78 -28.86 -5.22
N ALA A 26 21.06 -27.58 -5.24
CA ALA A 26 22.18 -26.99 -5.97
C ALA A 26 23.27 -26.54 -4.98
N PRO A 27 24.55 -26.66 -5.37
CA PRO A 27 25.67 -26.33 -4.50
C PRO A 27 25.84 -24.83 -4.31
N ALA A 28 26.35 -24.48 -3.14
CA ALA A 28 26.65 -23.14 -2.70
C ALA A 28 27.63 -22.39 -3.62
N SER A 29 27.44 -21.05 -3.62
CA SER A 29 28.26 -20.00 -4.23
C SER A 29 28.14 -19.81 -5.76
N ALA A 30 27.11 -19.06 -6.15
CA ALA A 30 27.14 -18.21 -7.33
C ALA A 30 26.72 -16.80 -6.89
N GLU A 31 27.47 -15.80 -7.37
CA GLU A 31 27.12 -14.38 -7.20
C GLU A 31 25.63 -14.18 -7.49
N MET A 32 24.89 -13.63 -6.49
CA MET A 32 23.49 -13.32 -6.65
C MET A 32 23.35 -12.17 -7.67
N THR A 33 23.22 -12.53 -8.93
CA THR A 33 22.52 -11.65 -9.88
C THR A 33 21.08 -11.58 -9.37
N HIS A 34 20.56 -10.37 -9.15
CA HIS A 34 19.25 -10.07 -8.61
C HIS A 34 18.12 -10.82 -9.36
N GLN A 35 17.94 -12.10 -9.03
CA GLN A 35 16.70 -12.80 -9.33
C GLN A 35 15.70 -12.31 -8.29
N ASN A 36 14.53 -11.90 -8.75
CA ASN A 36 13.44 -11.47 -7.88
C ASN A 36 13.23 -12.55 -6.79
N PRO A 37 13.49 -12.27 -5.50
CA PRO A 37 13.38 -13.27 -4.45
C PRO A 37 11.94 -13.52 -4.01
N VAL A 38 10.97 -13.06 -4.79
CA VAL A 38 9.53 -13.28 -4.58
C VAL A 38 9.01 -14.09 -5.74
N TYR A 39 8.26 -15.14 -5.43
CA TYR A 39 7.49 -15.92 -6.40
C TYR A 39 6.05 -16.08 -5.91
N GLU A 40 5.15 -16.53 -6.76
CA GLU A 40 3.74 -16.68 -6.40
C GLU A 40 3.45 -18.08 -5.85
N LEU A 41 2.87 -18.14 -4.65
CA LEU A 41 2.25 -19.35 -4.09
C LEU A 41 1.01 -19.72 -4.88
N TYR A 42 0.21 -18.71 -5.23
CA TYR A 42 -0.95 -18.80 -6.13
C TYR A 42 -0.81 -17.78 -7.23
N SER A 43 -1.13 -18.19 -8.46
CA SER A 43 -1.18 -17.34 -9.65
C SER A 43 -2.29 -17.90 -10.55
N ALA A 44 -3.50 -17.35 -10.44
CA ALA A 44 -4.66 -17.88 -11.15
C ALA A 44 -5.69 -16.79 -11.47
N ASP A 45 -5.97 -16.64 -12.74
CA ASP A 45 -7.02 -15.76 -13.26
C ASP A 45 -8.07 -16.56 -14.00
N GLY A 46 -9.33 -16.14 -13.91
CA GLY A 46 -10.38 -16.82 -14.64
C GLY A 46 -11.77 -16.25 -14.47
N VAL A 47 -12.72 -17.00 -14.99
CA VAL A 47 -14.16 -16.73 -14.87
C VAL A 47 -14.80 -17.91 -14.16
N TYR A 48 -15.65 -17.63 -13.20
CA TYR A 48 -16.48 -18.62 -12.55
C TYR A 48 -17.95 -18.42 -12.91
N THR A 49 -18.74 -19.49 -12.79
CA THR A 49 -20.19 -19.43 -12.94
C THR A 49 -20.81 -20.17 -11.74
N ASP A 50 -21.66 -19.49 -10.99
CA ASP A 50 -22.35 -20.10 -9.85
C ASP A 50 -23.50 -21.04 -10.30
N SER A 51 -24.12 -21.73 -9.33
CA SER A 51 -25.18 -22.69 -9.59
C SER A 51 -26.49 -22.09 -10.15
N VAL A 52 -26.66 -20.78 -10.05
CA VAL A 52 -27.82 -20.06 -10.61
C VAL A 52 -27.50 -19.37 -11.94
N GLY A 53 -26.27 -19.48 -12.41
CA GLY A 53 -25.83 -19.00 -13.72
C GLY A 53 -25.25 -17.59 -13.73
N ASN A 54 -24.92 -17.01 -12.57
CA ASN A 54 -24.19 -15.76 -12.53
C ASN A 54 -22.72 -16.01 -12.85
N GLU A 55 -22.14 -15.14 -13.68
CA GLU A 55 -20.73 -15.16 -14.04
C GLU A 55 -19.97 -14.03 -13.34
N GLY A 56 -18.74 -14.29 -12.92
CA GLY A 56 -17.84 -13.32 -12.33
C GLY A 56 -16.38 -13.65 -12.65
N ASN A 57 -15.53 -12.66 -12.56
CA ASN A 57 -14.08 -12.84 -12.70
C ASN A 57 -13.45 -13.12 -11.33
N TYR A 58 -12.32 -13.82 -11.34
CA TYR A 58 -11.43 -13.92 -10.20
C TYR A 58 -9.98 -13.73 -10.64
N SER A 59 -9.16 -13.21 -9.71
CA SER A 59 -7.72 -13.01 -9.89
C SER A 59 -7.03 -13.25 -8.56
N TYR A 60 -6.24 -14.32 -8.45
CA TYR A 60 -5.57 -14.71 -7.21
C TYR A 60 -4.08 -14.76 -7.40
N HIS A 61 -3.39 -13.79 -6.79
CA HIS A 61 -1.94 -13.66 -6.77
C HIS A 61 -1.49 -13.54 -5.31
N VAL A 62 -0.87 -14.61 -4.79
CA VAL A 62 -0.37 -14.66 -3.40
C VAL A 62 1.15 -14.89 -3.44
N PRO A 63 1.97 -14.00 -2.85
CA PRO A 63 3.42 -14.11 -2.92
C PRO A 63 3.99 -15.09 -1.91
N GLN A 64 5.23 -15.52 -2.17
CA GLN A 64 6.13 -16.20 -1.24
C GLN A 64 7.53 -15.62 -1.36
N ILE A 65 8.25 -15.55 -0.23
CA ILE A 65 9.67 -15.18 -0.19
C ILE A 65 10.53 -16.39 -0.54
N PHE A 66 11.43 -16.23 -1.49
CA PHE A 66 12.40 -17.25 -1.85
C PHE A 66 13.68 -17.09 -1.03
N ALA A 67 13.69 -17.70 0.15
CA ALA A 67 14.89 -17.86 0.98
C ALA A 67 14.82 -19.20 1.69
N ASP A 68 15.97 -19.89 1.78
CA ASP A 68 16.09 -21.19 2.47
C ASP A 68 16.44 -20.95 3.94
N SER A 69 15.49 -20.38 4.69
CA SER A 69 15.66 -20.08 6.10
C SER A 69 14.41 -20.33 6.91
N ALA A 70 14.56 -20.49 8.22
CA ALA A 70 13.45 -20.64 9.14
C ALA A 70 12.59 -19.37 9.20
N ALA A 71 13.22 -18.18 9.21
CA ALA A 71 12.53 -16.90 9.29
C ALA A 71 11.66 -16.64 8.04
N ALA A 72 12.19 -16.89 6.82
CA ALA A 72 11.40 -16.82 5.60
C ALA A 72 10.27 -17.86 5.61
N GLY A 73 10.53 -19.07 6.13
CA GLY A 73 9.52 -20.11 6.28
C GLY A 73 8.36 -19.68 7.19
N GLU A 74 8.63 -18.98 8.30
CA GLU A 74 7.61 -18.45 9.20
C GLU A 74 6.77 -17.37 8.52
N VAL A 75 7.39 -16.42 7.81
CA VAL A 75 6.67 -15.39 7.05
C VAL A 75 5.78 -16.02 5.97
N ASN A 76 6.33 -16.97 5.21
CA ASN A 76 5.58 -17.68 4.17
C ASN A 76 4.40 -18.50 4.73
N ALA A 77 4.57 -19.13 5.90
CA ALA A 77 3.49 -19.85 6.57
C ALA A 77 2.36 -18.93 6.99
N GLU A 78 2.68 -17.73 7.49
CA GLU A 78 1.69 -16.72 7.85
C GLU A 78 0.94 -16.18 6.60
N ILE A 79 1.65 -15.89 5.51
CA ILE A 79 1.04 -15.52 4.23
C ILE A 79 0.10 -16.62 3.73
N ALA A 80 0.55 -17.88 3.76
CA ALA A 80 -0.26 -19.01 3.33
C ALA A 80 -1.52 -19.17 4.19
N ALA A 81 -1.42 -19.02 5.51
CA ALA A 81 -2.56 -19.11 6.42
C ALA A 81 -3.58 -17.97 6.21
N ASN A 82 -3.10 -16.73 6.02
CA ASN A 82 -3.98 -15.57 5.93
C ASN A 82 -4.62 -15.40 4.54
N PHE A 83 -3.87 -15.68 3.47
CA PHE A 83 -4.30 -15.44 2.08
C PHE A 83 -4.40 -16.71 1.25
N GLY A 84 -3.50 -17.68 1.43
CA GLY A 84 -3.51 -18.94 0.70
C GLY A 84 -4.75 -19.80 1.01
N GLU A 85 -5.05 -20.02 2.29
CA GLU A 85 -6.24 -20.78 2.71
C GLU A 85 -7.54 -20.12 2.25
N ARG A 86 -7.55 -18.79 2.15
CA ARG A 86 -8.67 -18.03 1.59
C ARG A 86 -8.85 -18.37 0.12
N VAL A 87 -7.81 -18.33 -0.70
CA VAL A 87 -7.86 -18.68 -2.13
C VAL A 87 -8.34 -20.12 -2.31
N GLU A 88 -7.82 -21.07 -1.51
CA GLU A 88 -8.32 -22.46 -1.53
C GLU A 88 -9.80 -22.55 -1.23
N THR A 89 -10.29 -21.76 -0.27
CA THR A 89 -11.72 -21.70 0.06
C THR A 89 -12.54 -21.19 -1.12
N GLN A 90 -12.07 -20.18 -1.87
CA GLN A 90 -12.79 -19.69 -3.04
C GLN A 90 -12.82 -20.74 -4.16
N PHE A 91 -11.71 -21.45 -4.42
CA PHE A 91 -11.69 -22.56 -5.38
C PHE A 91 -12.67 -23.66 -5.00
N HIS A 92 -12.73 -24.03 -3.73
CA HIS A 92 -13.70 -25.01 -3.25
C HIS A 92 -15.14 -24.53 -3.43
N ASN A 93 -15.44 -23.26 -3.19
CA ASN A 93 -16.75 -22.67 -3.45
C ASN A 93 -17.11 -22.75 -4.93
N MET A 94 -16.20 -22.42 -5.83
CA MET A 94 -16.41 -22.52 -7.29
C MET A 94 -16.68 -23.95 -7.74
N GLU A 95 -15.93 -24.94 -7.22
CA GLU A 95 -16.15 -26.36 -7.50
C GLU A 95 -17.53 -26.83 -7.02
N GLY A 96 -18.00 -26.32 -5.88
CA GLY A 96 -19.33 -26.57 -5.34
C GLY A 96 -20.46 -25.83 -6.06
N GLY A 97 -20.16 -24.94 -7.00
CA GLY A 97 -21.13 -24.07 -7.68
C GLY A 97 -21.66 -22.96 -6.77
N HIS A 98 -20.91 -22.59 -5.74
CA HIS A 98 -21.23 -21.49 -4.83
C HIS A 98 -20.64 -20.18 -5.35
N SER A 99 -21.23 -19.06 -4.95
CA SER A 99 -20.64 -17.74 -5.17
C SER A 99 -19.35 -17.59 -4.37
N ILE A 100 -18.40 -16.84 -4.91
CA ILE A 100 -17.18 -16.43 -4.21
C ILE A 100 -17.42 -15.09 -3.55
N TRP A 101 -16.79 -14.87 -2.39
CA TRP A 101 -16.91 -13.64 -1.61
C TRP A 101 -15.60 -12.82 -1.57
N CYS A 102 -14.53 -13.37 -2.14
CA CYS A 102 -13.24 -12.69 -2.31
C CYS A 102 -12.78 -12.94 -3.75
N PRO A 103 -13.15 -12.08 -4.69
CA PRO A 103 -12.85 -12.29 -6.12
C PRO A 103 -11.41 -11.97 -6.49
N ASN A 104 -10.71 -11.18 -5.69
CA ASN A 104 -9.37 -10.72 -6.01
C ASN A 104 -8.43 -10.81 -4.81
N THR A 105 -7.20 -11.21 -5.08
CA THR A 105 -6.05 -11.08 -4.16
C THR A 105 -4.84 -10.67 -4.98
N GLU A 106 -4.26 -9.55 -4.64
CA GLU A 106 -3.11 -8.97 -5.32
C GLU A 106 -2.01 -8.61 -4.32
N TRP A 107 -0.79 -8.37 -4.80
CA TRP A 107 0.32 -7.99 -3.95
C TRP A 107 1.29 -7.02 -4.63
N HIS A 108 1.98 -6.27 -3.79
CA HIS A 108 3.08 -5.39 -4.18
C HIS A 108 4.32 -5.69 -3.36
N SER A 109 5.49 -5.45 -3.92
CA SER A 109 6.76 -5.55 -3.20
C SER A 109 7.52 -4.24 -3.22
N TYR A 110 8.11 -3.90 -2.10
CA TYR A 110 8.93 -2.71 -1.91
C TYR A 110 10.27 -3.09 -1.30
N TRP A 111 11.30 -2.31 -1.59
CA TRP A 111 12.64 -2.57 -1.12
C TRP A 111 13.20 -1.35 -0.40
N ASP A 112 13.81 -1.60 0.77
CA ASP A 112 14.58 -0.63 1.52
C ASP A 112 15.92 -1.27 1.92
N GLY A 113 16.98 -0.99 1.16
CA GLY A 113 18.26 -1.66 1.32
C GLY A 113 18.19 -3.17 1.09
N SER A 114 18.47 -3.97 2.14
CA SER A 114 18.35 -5.43 2.15
C SER A 114 16.95 -5.94 2.50
N GLN A 115 16.05 -5.04 2.89
CA GLN A 115 14.72 -5.38 3.37
C GLN A 115 13.71 -5.40 2.23
N LEU A 116 12.96 -6.50 2.18
CA LEU A 116 11.80 -6.67 1.31
C LEU A 116 10.53 -6.51 2.13
N PHE A 117 9.61 -5.69 1.66
CA PHE A 117 8.26 -5.59 2.19
C PHE A 117 7.26 -6.10 1.16
N LEU A 118 6.33 -6.93 1.60
CA LEU A 118 5.20 -7.43 0.81
C LEU A 118 3.92 -6.86 1.37
N LEU A 119 3.18 -6.12 0.56
CA LEU A 119 1.81 -5.70 0.83
C LEU A 119 0.87 -6.61 0.04
N ILE A 120 -0.02 -7.30 0.71
CA ILE A 120 -1.04 -8.16 0.10
C ILE A 120 -2.41 -7.55 0.38
N LYS A 121 -3.23 -7.44 -0.65
CA LYS A 121 -4.60 -6.97 -0.57
C LYS A 121 -5.54 -8.07 -1.05
N ALA A 122 -6.63 -8.28 -0.34
CA ALA A 122 -7.73 -9.14 -0.76
C ALA A 122 -9.03 -8.32 -0.77
N ASP A 123 -9.67 -8.25 -1.93
CA ASP A 123 -10.98 -7.62 -2.08
C ASP A 123 -12.04 -8.59 -1.52
N VAL A 124 -12.78 -8.14 -0.52
CA VAL A 124 -13.84 -8.92 0.11
C VAL A 124 -15.18 -8.28 -0.20
N ASP A 125 -16.21 -9.10 -0.47
CA ASP A 125 -17.56 -8.62 -0.73
C ASP A 125 -18.03 -7.59 0.31
N GLY A 126 -18.62 -6.50 -0.16
CA GLY A 126 -19.16 -5.43 0.68
C GLY A 126 -18.18 -4.26 0.90
N ASP A 127 -17.26 -4.05 -0.02
CA ASP A 127 -16.26 -2.97 0.00
C ASP A 127 -15.30 -3.06 1.22
N CYS A 128 -15.05 -4.27 1.70
CA CYS A 128 -14.18 -4.55 2.83
C CYS A 128 -12.86 -5.13 2.35
N ASP A 129 -11.92 -4.28 1.97
CA ASP A 129 -10.56 -4.73 1.68
C ASP A 129 -9.88 -5.28 2.93
N GLU A 130 -9.19 -6.40 2.80
CA GLU A 130 -8.30 -6.91 3.84
C GLU A 130 -6.85 -6.82 3.37
N TYR A 131 -5.96 -6.48 4.28
CA TYR A 131 -4.56 -6.25 3.98
C TYR A 131 -3.66 -7.09 4.88
N GLY A 132 -2.46 -7.43 4.38
CA GLY A 132 -1.36 -7.96 5.17
C GLY A 132 -0.04 -7.33 4.73
N ALA A 133 0.79 -6.94 5.69
CA ALA A 133 2.13 -6.46 5.43
C ALA A 133 3.16 -7.38 6.08
N TYR A 134 4.18 -7.77 5.31
CA TYR A 134 5.22 -8.71 5.72
C TYR A 134 6.58 -8.18 5.32
N GLY A 135 7.49 -8.09 6.29
CA GLY A 135 8.86 -7.63 6.07
C GLY A 135 9.88 -8.76 6.29
N TYR A 136 10.90 -8.83 5.43
CA TYR A 136 12.01 -9.76 5.55
C TYR A 136 13.33 -9.10 5.16
N ASP A 137 14.35 -9.27 5.99
CA ASP A 137 15.69 -8.76 5.77
C ASP A 137 16.62 -9.89 5.31
N PHE A 138 17.13 -9.77 4.07
CA PHE A 138 18.02 -10.75 3.45
C PHE A 138 19.45 -10.70 3.97
N GLU A 139 19.89 -9.59 4.56
CA GLU A 139 21.22 -9.48 5.14
C GLU A 139 21.30 -10.17 6.51
N THR A 140 20.29 -9.95 7.34
CA THR A 140 20.24 -10.52 8.70
C THR A 140 19.49 -11.85 8.79
N ASP A 141 18.89 -12.30 7.68
CA ASP A 141 18.03 -13.49 7.62
C ASP A 141 16.96 -13.50 8.71
N SER A 142 16.18 -12.42 8.77
CA SER A 142 15.18 -12.21 9.83
C SER A 142 13.92 -11.52 9.33
N ARG A 143 12.81 -11.74 10.06
CA ARG A 143 11.60 -10.96 9.90
C ARG A 143 11.88 -9.51 10.29
N VAL A 144 11.44 -8.55 9.46
CA VAL A 144 11.42 -7.13 9.82
C VAL A 144 10.20 -6.85 10.69
N THR A 145 10.42 -6.21 11.83
CA THR A 145 9.37 -5.83 12.78
C THR A 145 9.13 -4.32 12.78
N ASN A 146 7.96 -3.88 13.25
CA ASN A 146 7.65 -2.45 13.41
C ASN A 146 8.74 -1.71 14.20
N ALA A 147 9.22 -2.30 15.29
CA ALA A 147 10.28 -1.70 16.10
C ALA A 147 11.59 -1.51 15.32
N MET A 148 11.98 -2.46 14.46
CA MET A 148 13.17 -2.34 13.60
C MET A 148 13.01 -1.21 12.58
N ILE A 149 11.82 -1.07 11.97
CA ILE A 149 11.53 0.01 11.02
C ILE A 149 11.69 1.38 11.72
N LEU A 150 11.13 1.55 12.91
CA LEU A 150 11.22 2.81 13.65
C LEU A 150 12.65 3.09 14.13
N GLU A 151 13.36 2.08 14.65
CA GLU A 151 14.74 2.23 15.12
C GLU A 151 15.69 2.68 14.00
N GLN A 152 15.58 2.08 12.82
CA GLN A 152 16.39 2.43 11.64
C GLN A 152 16.19 3.89 11.20
N ARG A 153 15.00 4.44 11.44
CA ARG A 153 14.64 5.83 11.08
C ARG A 153 14.81 6.82 12.24
N GLY A 154 15.22 6.33 13.42
CA GLY A 154 15.36 7.18 14.60
C GLY A 154 14.03 7.75 15.12
N ILE A 155 12.92 7.07 14.83
CA ILE A 155 11.56 7.48 15.24
C ILE A 155 11.22 6.76 16.54
N SER A 156 10.75 7.50 17.55
CA SER A 156 10.26 6.89 18.79
C SER A 156 8.84 6.32 18.58
N GLU A 157 8.51 5.24 19.30
CA GLU A 157 7.16 4.67 19.29
C GLU A 157 6.09 5.71 19.66
N GLU A 158 6.40 6.61 20.59
CA GLU A 158 5.47 7.67 21.03
C GLU A 158 5.17 8.64 19.87
N ALA A 159 6.22 9.12 19.18
CA ALA A 159 6.07 10.01 18.02
C ALA A 159 5.32 9.33 16.88
N TYR A 160 5.63 8.07 16.60
CA TYR A 160 4.91 7.30 15.59
C TYR A 160 3.42 7.16 15.91
N LEU A 161 3.07 6.75 17.15
CA LEU A 161 1.68 6.57 17.55
C LEU A 161 0.89 7.88 17.58
N GLU A 162 1.53 9.01 17.89
CA GLU A 162 0.91 10.33 17.80
C GLU A 162 0.53 10.66 16.36
N ASN A 163 1.46 10.51 15.41
CA ASN A 163 1.22 10.75 13.98
C ASN A 163 0.20 9.77 13.41
N LEU A 164 0.28 8.48 13.75
CA LEU A 164 -0.69 7.48 13.29
C LEU A 164 -2.12 7.82 13.75
N ARG A 165 -2.28 8.25 15.01
CA ARG A 165 -3.61 8.67 15.52
C ARG A 165 -4.11 9.93 14.84
N GLU A 166 -3.23 10.86 14.47
CA GLU A 166 -3.63 12.05 13.71
C GLU A 166 -4.06 11.68 12.29
N ALA A 167 -3.31 10.82 11.60
CA ALA A 167 -3.69 10.30 10.29
C ALA A 167 -5.04 9.53 10.36
N ALA A 168 -5.23 8.69 11.38
CA ALA A 168 -6.48 7.96 11.60
C ALA A 168 -7.65 8.90 11.89
N ARG A 169 -7.42 9.99 12.66
CA ARG A 169 -8.44 11.03 12.91
C ARG A 169 -8.83 11.71 11.61
N SER A 170 -7.85 12.14 10.81
CA SER A 170 -8.08 12.78 9.52
C SER A 170 -8.88 11.89 8.57
N MET A 171 -8.52 10.61 8.47
CA MET A 171 -9.23 9.63 7.63
C MET A 171 -10.68 9.43 8.12
N PHE A 172 -10.88 9.29 9.43
CA PHE A 172 -12.22 9.18 10.01
C PHE A 172 -13.06 10.41 9.72
N GLU A 173 -12.54 11.63 9.93
CA GLU A 173 -13.24 12.90 9.67
C GLU A 173 -13.54 13.09 8.18
N LYS A 174 -12.65 12.68 7.29
CA LYS A 174 -12.90 12.67 5.85
C LYS A 174 -14.08 11.76 5.48
N GLY A 175 -14.16 10.57 6.08
CA GLY A 175 -15.25 9.61 5.85
C GLY A 175 -16.62 10.14 6.27
N ILE A 176 -16.68 11.13 7.15
CA ILE A 176 -17.92 11.70 7.69
C ILE A 176 -18.25 13.07 7.12
N SER A 177 -17.39 13.66 6.32
CA SER A 177 -17.51 15.04 5.85
C SER A 177 -18.83 15.36 5.10
N GLY A 178 -19.57 14.33 4.65
CA GLY A 178 -20.89 14.47 4.02
C GLY A 178 -22.08 14.20 4.94
N ILE A 179 -21.84 13.87 6.22
CA ILE A 179 -22.91 13.52 7.17
C ILE A 179 -23.44 14.81 7.83
N PRO A 180 -24.77 15.01 7.91
CA PRO A 180 -25.35 16.18 8.58
C PRO A 180 -24.92 16.29 10.04
N SER A 181 -24.70 17.51 10.53
CA SER A 181 -24.16 17.79 11.87
C SER A 181 -25.05 17.26 13.00
N ASP A 182 -26.37 17.23 12.82
CA ASP A 182 -27.32 16.69 13.79
C ASP A 182 -27.19 15.16 13.96
N VAL A 183 -26.71 14.45 12.92
CA VAL A 183 -26.37 13.03 13.00
C VAL A 183 -25.03 12.84 13.72
N LEU A 184 -24.08 13.75 13.48
CA LEU A 184 -22.75 13.71 14.11
C LEU A 184 -22.76 14.04 15.62
N GLU A 185 -23.79 14.74 16.10
CA GLU A 185 -23.97 15.06 17.52
C GLU A 185 -24.44 13.87 18.36
N THR A 186 -24.66 12.70 17.74
CA THR A 186 -25.02 11.49 18.47
C THR A 186 -23.85 10.96 19.30
N SER A 187 -24.15 10.41 20.49
CA SER A 187 -23.14 9.84 21.38
C SER A 187 -22.35 8.69 20.73
N ASP A 188 -23.00 7.92 19.87
CA ASP A 188 -22.37 6.75 19.21
C ASP A 188 -21.23 7.15 18.26
N TYR A 189 -21.35 8.34 17.65
CA TYR A 189 -20.32 8.85 16.77
C TYR A 189 -19.04 9.27 17.50
N ALA A 190 -19.19 10.02 18.58
CA ALA A 190 -18.04 10.41 19.40
C ALA A 190 -17.33 9.18 19.99
N GLU A 191 -18.11 8.17 20.43
CA GLU A 191 -17.56 6.91 20.91
C GLU A 191 -16.80 6.14 19.82
N LEU A 192 -17.33 6.09 18.58
CA LEU A 192 -16.66 5.43 17.47
C LEU A 192 -15.34 6.11 17.09
N ARG A 193 -15.30 7.45 17.14
CA ARG A 193 -14.06 8.22 16.94
C ARG A 193 -13.00 7.87 17.97
N GLU A 194 -13.36 7.87 19.26
CA GLU A 194 -12.43 7.52 20.33
C GLU A 194 -11.95 6.05 20.19
N LYS A 195 -12.82 5.14 19.82
CA LYS A 195 -12.45 3.75 19.53
C LYS A 195 -11.47 3.66 18.35
N THR A 196 -11.73 4.39 17.27
CA THR A 196 -10.82 4.44 16.11
C THR A 196 -9.41 4.84 16.53
N LEU A 197 -9.28 5.88 17.36
CA LEU A 197 -7.97 6.31 17.85
C LEU A 197 -7.33 5.29 18.81
N ALA A 198 -8.15 4.62 19.64
CA ALA A 198 -7.66 3.62 20.57
C ALA A 198 -7.21 2.32 19.89
N TRP A 199 -7.71 2.00 18.70
CA TRP A 199 -7.25 0.85 17.92
C TRP A 199 -5.84 1.05 17.35
N GLN A 200 -5.36 2.29 17.22
CA GLN A 200 -4.02 2.56 16.68
C GLN A 200 -2.96 2.21 17.72
N THR A 201 -2.27 1.10 17.50
CA THR A 201 -1.25 0.54 18.40
C THR A 201 0.02 0.17 17.60
N MET A 202 1.05 -0.25 18.33
CA MET A 202 2.28 -0.78 17.71
C MET A 202 2.12 -2.16 17.05
N GLU A 203 0.95 -2.78 17.21
CA GLU A 203 0.64 -4.10 16.61
C GLU A 203 0.10 -3.98 15.18
N GLU A 204 -0.34 -2.77 14.78
CA GLU A 204 -0.82 -2.53 13.42
C GLU A 204 0.30 -2.82 12.40
N PRO A 205 0.03 -3.61 11.34
CA PRO A 205 1.06 -3.98 10.37
C PRO A 205 1.64 -2.74 9.65
N MET A 206 2.97 -2.66 9.63
CA MET A 206 3.73 -1.55 9.08
C MET A 206 4.64 -2.06 7.97
N PHE A 207 4.85 -1.26 6.95
CA PHE A 207 5.82 -1.52 5.89
C PHE A 207 6.43 -0.20 5.38
N VAL A 208 7.48 -0.32 4.58
CA VAL A 208 8.09 0.82 3.91
C VAL A 208 7.79 0.72 2.43
N ASP A 209 7.30 1.80 1.87
CA ASP A 209 6.90 1.88 0.47
C ASP A 209 8.10 2.17 -0.47
N GLN A 210 7.81 2.33 -1.75
CA GLN A 210 8.81 2.63 -2.79
C GLN A 210 9.47 4.02 -2.67
N PHE A 211 8.91 4.92 -1.87
CA PHE A 211 9.45 6.25 -1.63
C PHE A 211 10.27 6.30 -0.33
N GLY A 212 10.34 5.18 0.41
CA GLY A 212 10.97 5.08 1.72
C GLY A 212 10.08 5.54 2.87
N GLU A 213 8.77 5.75 2.60
CA GLU A 213 7.80 6.18 3.61
C GLU A 213 7.26 5.00 4.42
N ILE A 214 6.95 5.27 5.68
CA ILE A 214 6.25 4.31 6.54
C ILE A 214 4.76 4.34 6.23
N GLU A 215 4.24 3.20 5.81
CA GLU A 215 2.82 2.96 5.63
C GLU A 215 2.30 2.01 6.71
N THR A 216 1.06 2.21 7.13
CA THR A 216 0.43 1.42 8.19
C THR A 216 -0.94 0.94 7.75
N ILE A 217 -1.23 -0.35 7.97
CA ILE A 217 -2.57 -0.90 7.78
C ILE A 217 -3.37 -0.63 9.05
N ALA A 218 -4.23 0.37 9.02
CA ALA A 218 -4.97 0.87 10.15
C ALA A 218 -6.46 0.56 10.07
N LEU A 219 -7.08 0.25 11.21
CA LEU A 219 -8.51 0.00 11.32
C LEU A 219 -9.24 1.30 11.63
N ILE A 220 -10.13 1.74 10.74
CA ILE A 220 -10.88 3.01 10.87
C ILE A 220 -12.36 2.70 11.02
N GLY A 221 -13.00 3.37 11.99
CA GLY A 221 -14.44 3.25 12.21
C GLY A 221 -15.23 3.89 11.06
N ALA A 222 -16.35 3.26 10.71
CA ALA A 222 -17.29 3.77 9.71
C ALA A 222 -18.72 3.73 10.25
N MET A 223 -19.52 4.71 9.88
CA MET A 223 -20.94 4.81 10.30
C MET A 223 -21.87 3.87 9.52
N ALA A 224 -21.38 3.24 8.46
CA ALA A 224 -22.15 2.34 7.61
C ALA A 224 -21.47 0.99 7.46
N GLY A 225 -22.22 -0.03 7.08
CA GLY A 225 -21.72 -1.35 6.78
C GLY A 225 -21.19 -2.11 8.00
N ALA A 226 -19.97 -2.60 7.92
CA ALA A 226 -19.32 -3.40 8.98
C ALA A 226 -18.93 -2.61 10.23
N GLY A 227 -19.09 -1.28 10.21
CA GLY A 227 -18.73 -0.40 11.32
C GLY A 227 -17.24 -0.09 11.41
N ARG A 228 -16.39 -0.74 10.63
CA ARG A 228 -14.94 -0.50 10.54
C ARG A 228 -14.35 -1.11 9.29
N TYR A 229 -13.31 -0.47 8.74
CA TYR A 229 -12.60 -0.91 7.55
C TYR A 229 -11.10 -0.70 7.71
N TYR A 230 -10.29 -1.52 7.03
CA TYR A 230 -8.86 -1.31 6.93
C TYR A 230 -8.55 -0.23 5.89
N HIS A 231 -7.60 0.63 6.24
CA HIS A 231 -7.06 1.67 5.37
C HIS A 231 -5.54 1.66 5.42
N LEU A 232 -4.91 1.99 4.31
CA LEU A 232 -3.49 2.35 4.30
C LEU A 232 -3.38 3.79 4.74
N LEU A 233 -2.60 4.04 5.78
CA LEU A 233 -2.31 5.37 6.31
C LEU A 233 -0.82 5.66 6.19
N THR A 234 -0.50 6.87 5.75
CA THR A 234 0.83 7.46 5.77
C THR A 234 0.93 8.36 7.01
N PRO A 235 1.52 7.92 8.13
CA PRO A 235 1.50 8.66 9.39
C PRO A 235 2.29 9.97 9.34
N PHE A 236 3.28 10.07 8.43
CA PHE A 236 4.18 11.22 8.37
C PHE A 236 3.85 12.14 7.19
N VAL A 237 3.99 13.44 7.44
CA VAL A 237 4.03 14.49 6.43
C VAL A 237 5.35 15.23 6.57
N HIS A 238 5.95 15.58 5.44
CA HIS A 238 7.25 16.23 5.39
C HIS A 238 7.11 17.71 5.06
N GLN A 239 7.96 18.54 5.67
CA GLN A 239 7.94 19.98 5.50
C GLN A 239 8.59 20.37 4.17
N ILE A 240 8.06 21.43 3.56
CA ILE A 240 8.61 22.06 2.36
C ILE A 240 8.97 23.48 2.72
N ASN A 241 10.26 23.73 2.83
CA ASN A 241 10.79 25.06 3.19
C ASN A 241 11.20 25.81 1.92
N ILE A 242 10.72 27.02 1.76
CA ILE A 242 11.20 27.91 0.68
C ILE A 242 12.42 28.68 1.15
N VAL A 243 13.53 28.56 0.42
CA VAL A 243 14.82 29.19 0.73
C VAL A 243 15.21 30.13 -0.40
N GLY A 244 15.78 31.30 -0.07
CA GLY A 244 16.18 32.31 -1.02
C GLY A 244 15.08 33.37 -1.27
N ASP A 245 14.76 33.64 -2.54
CA ASP A 245 13.82 34.69 -2.95
C ASP A 245 12.35 34.22 -2.82
N SER A 246 11.90 33.96 -1.58
CA SER A 246 10.57 33.44 -1.28
C SER A 246 9.42 34.33 -1.78
N ASP A 247 9.66 35.64 -1.91
CA ASP A 247 8.67 36.60 -2.45
C ASP A 247 8.30 36.32 -3.92
N LEU A 248 9.11 35.51 -4.61
CA LEU A 248 8.88 35.10 -6.00
C LEU A 248 8.00 33.83 -6.09
N VAL A 249 7.70 33.19 -4.98
CA VAL A 249 6.82 32.01 -4.94
C VAL A 249 5.37 32.46 -4.83
N ALA A 250 4.58 32.16 -5.83
CA ALA A 250 3.14 32.44 -5.86
C ALA A 250 2.33 31.44 -5.04
N SER A 251 2.71 30.15 -5.12
CA SER A 251 2.12 29.09 -4.30
C SER A 251 3.08 27.89 -4.20
N CYS A 252 3.10 27.28 -3.01
CA CYS A 252 3.72 26.00 -2.72
C CYS A 252 3.00 25.43 -1.51
N PRO A 253 2.69 24.11 -1.45
CA PRO A 253 2.22 23.52 -0.22
C PRO A 253 3.29 23.59 0.87
N GLU A 254 2.90 23.75 2.12
CA GLU A 254 3.82 23.78 3.27
C GLU A 254 4.31 22.38 3.64
N THR A 255 3.50 21.36 3.33
CA THR A 255 3.76 19.94 3.62
C THR A 255 3.26 19.06 2.50
N ALA A 256 3.84 17.85 2.38
CA ALA A 256 3.35 16.78 1.52
C ALA A 256 3.76 15.41 2.09
N HIS A 257 3.08 14.35 1.66
CA HIS A 257 3.54 12.98 1.91
C HIS A 257 4.61 12.58 0.88
N ALA A 258 5.46 11.63 1.25
CA ALA A 258 6.39 11.05 0.28
C ALA A 258 5.62 10.45 -0.92
N GLY A 259 6.17 10.63 -2.11
CA GLY A 259 5.51 10.21 -3.35
C GLY A 259 4.52 11.21 -3.94
N ASP A 260 4.07 12.21 -3.19
CA ASP A 260 3.21 13.27 -3.72
C ASP A 260 3.95 14.10 -4.77
N THR A 261 3.24 14.47 -5.83
CA THR A 261 3.75 15.47 -6.78
C THR A 261 3.53 16.87 -6.23
N VAL A 262 4.60 17.52 -5.84
CA VAL A 262 4.60 18.91 -5.35
C VAL A 262 4.75 19.85 -6.54
N THR A 263 3.87 20.86 -6.62
CA THR A 263 3.97 21.92 -7.62
C THR A 263 4.30 23.23 -6.92
N VAL A 264 5.39 23.86 -7.35
CA VAL A 264 5.80 25.21 -6.93
C VAL A 264 5.47 26.15 -8.07
N SER A 265 4.57 27.11 -7.82
CA SER A 265 4.22 28.14 -8.80
C SER A 265 4.96 29.42 -8.45
N LEU A 266 5.48 30.12 -9.45
CA LEU A 266 6.27 31.33 -9.32
C LEU A 266 5.52 32.54 -9.86
N TYR A 267 5.83 33.71 -9.36
CA TYR A 267 5.43 34.98 -9.98
C TYR A 267 6.29 35.28 -11.21
N ASP A 268 5.71 35.93 -12.19
CA ASP A 268 6.43 36.41 -13.36
C ASP A 268 7.46 37.48 -12.95
N ALA A 269 8.73 37.17 -13.10
CA ALA A 269 9.81 38.14 -12.91
C ALA A 269 10.15 38.81 -14.24
N THR A 270 9.69 40.02 -14.41
CA THR A 270 9.71 40.75 -15.70
C THR A 270 11.12 41.07 -16.26
N ASP A 271 12.18 40.97 -15.48
CA ASP A 271 13.53 41.43 -15.88
C ASP A 271 14.66 40.43 -15.61
N GLY A 272 14.40 39.12 -15.52
CA GLY A 272 15.42 38.09 -15.27
C GLY A 272 14.91 36.67 -15.35
N ASP A 273 15.83 35.71 -15.24
CA ASP A 273 15.52 34.31 -15.14
C ASP A 273 15.37 33.88 -13.67
N LEU A 274 14.50 32.91 -13.44
CA LEU A 274 14.30 32.25 -12.13
C LEU A 274 14.96 30.89 -12.16
N GLU A 275 15.85 30.62 -11.22
CA GLU A 275 16.37 29.28 -10.96
C GLU A 275 15.65 28.72 -9.76
N ILE A 276 15.20 27.47 -9.91
CA ILE A 276 14.54 26.70 -8.85
C ILE A 276 15.14 25.30 -8.79
N SER A 277 15.46 24.85 -7.61
CA SER A 277 15.99 23.53 -7.35
C SER A 277 15.56 23.02 -5.98
N VAL A 278 15.58 21.70 -5.81
CA VAL A 278 15.34 21.03 -4.53
C VAL A 278 16.57 20.19 -4.23
N GLU A 279 17.16 20.36 -3.04
CA GLU A 279 18.40 19.68 -2.71
C GLU A 279 18.18 18.15 -2.66
N GLY A 280 18.98 17.42 -3.45
CA GLY A 280 18.93 15.93 -3.49
C GLY A 280 17.71 15.34 -4.18
N VAL A 281 16.85 16.16 -4.82
CA VAL A 281 15.64 15.69 -5.48
C VAL A 281 15.60 16.14 -6.94
N ASP A 282 15.36 15.21 -7.85
CA ASP A 282 15.16 15.55 -9.25
C ASP A 282 13.78 16.18 -9.45
N GLY A 283 13.78 17.38 -10.03
CA GLY A 283 12.54 18.09 -10.38
C GLY A 283 12.53 18.53 -11.84
N THR A 284 11.36 18.88 -12.32
CA THR A 284 11.14 19.28 -13.71
C THR A 284 10.40 20.59 -13.78
N ARG A 285 10.92 21.51 -14.59
CA ARG A 285 10.19 22.72 -14.96
C ARG A 285 9.13 22.33 -16.00
N VAL A 286 7.85 22.35 -15.61
CA VAL A 286 6.72 21.98 -16.50
C VAL A 286 6.31 23.13 -17.39
N ASP A 287 6.46 24.36 -16.87
CA ASP A 287 6.34 25.55 -17.65
C ASP A 287 7.27 26.62 -17.05
N TRP A 288 7.30 27.84 -17.57
CA TRP A 288 8.24 28.88 -17.14
C TRP A 288 7.96 29.44 -15.73
N LEU A 289 6.72 29.25 -15.21
CA LEU A 289 6.28 29.63 -13.86
C LEU A 289 5.98 28.43 -12.95
N GLU A 290 6.13 27.20 -13.44
CA GLU A 290 5.79 26.00 -12.67
C GLU A 290 6.94 24.99 -12.65
N TYR A 291 7.28 24.55 -11.44
CA TYR A 291 8.26 23.51 -11.18
C TYR A 291 7.61 22.37 -10.39
N GLN A 292 7.89 21.13 -10.75
CA GLN A 292 7.35 19.95 -10.08
C GLN A 292 8.46 19.01 -9.66
N PHE A 293 8.27 18.39 -8.50
CA PHE A 293 9.11 17.30 -8.02
C PHE A 293 8.25 16.29 -7.27
N VAL A 294 8.78 15.08 -7.08
CA VAL A 294 8.16 14.04 -6.24
C VAL A 294 8.74 14.19 -4.83
N MET A 295 7.88 14.34 -3.82
CA MET A 295 8.29 14.50 -2.43
C MET A 295 9.04 13.25 -1.95
N PRO A 296 10.26 13.37 -1.43
CA PRO A 296 10.95 12.27 -0.76
C PRO A 296 10.41 12.05 0.66
N ALA A 297 10.77 10.91 1.29
CA ALA A 297 10.43 10.63 2.69
C ALA A 297 11.30 11.41 3.69
N GLN A 298 11.40 12.72 3.48
CA GLN A 298 12.12 13.68 4.34
C GLN A 298 11.70 15.11 4.03
N ASP A 299 11.97 16.02 4.97
CA ASP A 299 11.82 17.46 4.74
C ASP A 299 12.73 17.94 3.61
N VAL A 300 12.27 18.92 2.84
CA VAL A 300 13.02 19.47 1.71
C VAL A 300 13.13 20.98 1.77
N ASP A 301 14.25 21.49 1.26
CA ASP A 301 14.46 22.90 1.00
C ASP A 301 14.33 23.16 -0.51
N VAL A 302 13.32 23.95 -0.88
CA VAL A 302 13.11 24.44 -2.25
C VAL A 302 13.83 25.77 -2.37
N LYS A 303 14.93 25.79 -3.12
CA LYS A 303 15.72 26.99 -3.35
C LYS A 303 15.19 27.73 -4.57
N VAL A 304 14.85 29.01 -4.39
CA VAL A 304 14.41 29.91 -5.44
C VAL A 304 15.38 31.09 -5.52
N GLU A 305 15.98 31.31 -6.66
CA GLU A 305 16.93 32.40 -6.89
C GLU A 305 16.58 33.20 -8.15
N PHE A 306 16.62 34.53 -8.04
CA PHE A 306 16.51 35.43 -9.18
C PHE A 306 17.89 35.63 -9.82
N ILE A 307 18.04 35.24 -11.06
CA ILE A 307 19.24 35.49 -11.86
C ILE A 307 18.96 36.71 -12.74
N GLY A 308 19.38 37.85 -12.26
CA GLY A 308 19.29 39.09 -13.05
C GLY A 308 19.99 38.92 -14.40
N ASN A 309 19.36 39.39 -15.48
CA ASN A 309 20.06 39.52 -16.77
C ASN A 309 21.26 40.38 -16.59
N GLY A 310 22.46 39.79 -16.53
CA GLY A 310 23.73 40.50 -16.38
C GLY A 310 24.02 41.42 -17.58
N LEU A 311 23.26 42.50 -17.69
CA LEU A 311 23.60 43.62 -18.50
C LEU A 311 24.51 44.52 -17.66
N ALA A 312 25.85 44.26 -17.76
CA ALA A 312 26.89 45.19 -17.36
C ALA A 312 27.06 46.27 -18.42
#